data_9f736fd1df627a2c875c0971cdf169dc
#
_entry.id   9f736fd1df627a2c875c0971cdf169dc
#
_cell.length_a   1.000
_cell.length_b   1.000
_cell.length_c   1.000
_cell.angle_alpha   90.00
_cell.angle_beta   90.00
_cell.angle_gamma   90.00
#
_symmetry.space_group_name_H-M   'P 1'
#
loop_
_entity.id
_entity.type
_entity.pdbx_description
1 polymer ?
#
loop_
_entity_poly.entity_id
_entity_poly.type
_entity_poly.pdbx_seq_one_letter_code
_entity_poly.pdbx_strand_id
1 'polypeptide(L)'
;MARLRGLFPIILIIGLGAVSGFSGPNDLPDGLTISQCIEISLSQNPLWLSSEHDVRASLARIERAKARPRPNLDFDSDLQPGLLDFGGSGESYLGVSQILEFPGRRGLRTRIARLESEEAAADRCVLRAEIVFQIKETFFGVLLAEEKRNYAARNLALARDFLEKAKVKFEAGDAARVEYVRAGVEESKAATALAVAENRILLEKARLNFLLGRPKSEPLNLRGSLIRARVPFDVVSLVERAQAVRPEMAAMNARLAKAGAAKKEAGLSYLPDFSLGLSRHRIAGEKTTWDFTLSVPVPLFFWQPLRGEIAERQAELLSLEQKARQMRNSISLEVEQAGFQARAAEGQIALFQDKILVQAREVHDLFLYSFQEGEITGIELIEARRTLIEALESYADALFVYNTALASLEKSVGAPIEGVEN
;
A
#
# COMPACT_ATOMS: atom_id res chain seq x y z
N MET A 1 -28.35 51.92 32.95
CA MET A 1 -27.95 52.50 31.65
C MET A 1 -26.91 51.60 31.07
N ALA A 2 -27.25 50.65 30.22
CA ALA A 2 -27.14 50.69 28.76
C ALA A 2 -25.65 50.73 28.32
N ARG A 3 -25.10 49.67 27.73
CA ARG A 3 -25.28 49.22 26.33
C ARG A 3 -24.69 47.83 26.06
N LEU A 4 -25.55 46.99 25.52
CA LEU A 4 -25.19 45.84 24.64
C LEU A 4 -24.55 46.35 23.34
N ARG A 5 -23.70 45.51 22.73
CA ARG A 5 -23.44 45.30 21.29
C ARG A 5 -22.05 44.67 21.16
N GLY A 6 -21.77 43.63 20.39
CA GLY A 6 -22.49 43.07 19.31
C GLY A 6 -21.94 41.67 18.98
N LEU A 7 -22.85 40.77 18.73
CA LEU A 7 -22.58 39.50 18.08
C LEU A 7 -22.24 39.76 16.60
N PHE A 8 -21.07 39.27 16.14
CA PHE A 8 -20.81 39.06 14.73
C PHE A 8 -21.16 37.61 14.36
N PRO A 9 -22.07 37.38 13.43
CA PRO A 9 -22.25 36.06 12.87
C PRO A 9 -21.17 35.81 11.80
N ILE A 10 -20.32 34.83 12.05
CA ILE A 10 -19.46 34.25 11.00
C ILE A 10 -20.38 33.51 10.04
N ILE A 11 -20.64 34.10 8.89
CA ILE A 11 -21.28 33.44 7.74
C ILE A 11 -20.29 32.45 7.17
N LEU A 12 -20.54 31.19 7.46
CA LEU A 12 -19.85 30.03 6.82
C LEU A 12 -20.41 29.94 5.39
N ILE A 13 -19.69 30.48 4.41
CA ILE A 13 -19.96 30.22 3.00
C ILE A 13 -19.54 28.81 2.70
N ILE A 14 -20.50 27.89 2.77
CA ILE A 14 -20.37 26.55 2.20
C ILE A 14 -20.42 26.74 0.68
N GLY A 15 -19.26 26.80 0.05
CA GLY A 15 -19.14 26.67 -1.39
C GLY A 15 -19.63 25.27 -1.79
N LEU A 16 -20.87 25.19 -2.30
CA LEU A 16 -21.32 24.05 -3.07
C LEU A 16 -20.48 24.01 -4.35
N GLY A 17 -19.33 23.34 -4.29
CA GLY A 17 -18.67 22.84 -5.47
C GLY A 17 -19.61 21.81 -6.11
N ALA A 18 -20.08 22.14 -7.31
CA ALA A 18 -20.86 21.24 -8.14
C ALA A 18 -20.07 19.94 -8.30
N VAL A 19 -20.48 18.88 -7.61
CA VAL A 19 -20.11 17.51 -7.94
C VAL A 19 -20.76 17.27 -9.29
N SER A 20 -19.97 17.36 -10.35
CA SER A 20 -20.33 16.86 -11.68
C SER A 20 -20.72 15.42 -11.50
N GLY A 21 -22.01 15.14 -11.78
CA GLY A 21 -22.64 13.85 -11.60
C GLY A 21 -21.83 12.78 -12.29
N PHE A 22 -21.43 11.78 -11.54
CA PHE A 22 -21.01 10.49 -12.06
C PHE A 22 -22.26 9.88 -12.72
N SER A 23 -22.25 9.86 -14.05
CA SER A 23 -23.19 9.07 -14.85
C SER A 23 -23.13 7.63 -14.37
N GLY A 24 -24.28 6.96 -14.38
CA GLY A 24 -24.44 5.59 -13.84
C GLY A 24 -23.52 4.55 -14.47
N PRO A 25 -23.55 3.30 -14.02
CA PRO A 25 -22.52 2.27 -14.24
C PRO A 25 -22.39 1.74 -15.69
N ASN A 26 -22.92 2.42 -16.71
CA ASN A 26 -22.98 1.91 -18.10
C ASN A 26 -22.20 2.71 -19.15
N ASP A 27 -21.52 3.82 -18.79
CA ASP A 27 -20.64 4.55 -19.73
C ASP A 27 -19.18 4.43 -19.29
N LEU A 28 -18.66 3.20 -19.22
CA LEU A 28 -17.20 3.00 -19.19
C LEU A 28 -16.69 3.23 -20.61
N PRO A 29 -15.77 4.19 -20.83
CA PRO A 29 -15.10 4.32 -22.11
C PRO A 29 -14.43 3.01 -22.51
N ASP A 30 -14.14 2.83 -23.79
CA ASP A 30 -13.60 1.61 -24.42
C ASP A 30 -12.32 1.03 -23.75
N GLY A 31 -12.35 0.77 -22.44
CA GLY A 31 -11.30 0.23 -21.60
C GLY A 31 -10.74 1.22 -20.58
N LEU A 32 -10.35 0.69 -19.41
CA LEU A 32 -9.74 1.45 -18.30
C LEU A 32 -8.24 1.67 -18.56
N THR A 33 -7.78 2.90 -18.35
CA THR A 33 -6.34 3.23 -18.32
C THR A 33 -5.74 2.96 -16.94
N ILE A 34 -4.41 2.91 -16.83
CA ILE A 34 -3.70 2.77 -15.54
C ILE A 34 -4.12 3.87 -14.56
N SER A 35 -4.20 5.13 -15.02
CA SER A 35 -4.58 6.28 -14.18
C SER A 35 -6.00 6.11 -13.62
N GLN A 36 -6.95 5.67 -14.45
CA GLN A 36 -8.32 5.39 -14.00
C GLN A 36 -8.37 4.21 -13.02
N CYS A 37 -7.58 3.16 -13.24
CA CYS A 37 -7.48 2.05 -12.28
C CYS A 37 -6.97 2.54 -10.91
N ILE A 38 -5.96 3.42 -10.89
CA ILE A 38 -5.44 4.01 -9.65
C ILE A 38 -6.53 4.84 -8.95
N GLU A 39 -7.27 5.69 -9.66
CA GLU A 39 -8.35 6.51 -9.10
C GLU A 39 -9.48 5.65 -8.52
N ILE A 40 -9.92 4.61 -9.23
CA ILE A 40 -10.94 3.67 -8.76
C ILE A 40 -10.47 2.99 -7.47
N SER A 41 -9.24 2.48 -7.45
CA SER A 41 -8.69 1.84 -6.26
C SER A 41 -8.61 2.79 -5.07
N LEU A 42 -8.12 4.02 -5.26
CA LEU A 42 -8.07 5.00 -4.18
C LEU A 42 -9.45 5.46 -3.68
N SER A 43 -10.51 5.24 -4.47
CA SER A 43 -11.89 5.55 -4.06
C SER A 43 -12.65 4.37 -3.45
N GLN A 44 -12.30 3.13 -3.79
CA GLN A 44 -13.10 1.94 -3.45
C GLN A 44 -12.34 0.85 -2.69
N ASN A 45 -10.99 0.84 -2.73
CA ASN A 45 -10.21 -0.21 -2.09
C ASN A 45 -10.38 -0.14 -0.55
N PRO A 46 -10.88 -1.22 0.11
CA PRO A 46 -11.12 -1.20 1.55
C PRO A 46 -9.86 -0.96 2.39
N LEU A 47 -8.69 -1.45 1.94
CA LEU A 47 -7.43 -1.25 2.65
C LEU A 47 -7.00 0.22 2.64
N TRP A 48 -7.18 0.92 1.51
CA TRP A 48 -6.93 2.35 1.41
C TRP A 48 -7.91 3.15 2.27
N LEU A 49 -9.20 2.83 2.23
CA LEU A 49 -10.23 3.50 3.03
C LEU A 49 -10.02 3.28 4.54
N SER A 50 -9.61 2.06 4.95
CA SER A 50 -9.28 1.81 6.36
C SER A 50 -8.13 2.69 6.85
N SER A 51 -7.09 2.90 6.03
CA SER A 51 -5.95 3.74 6.40
C SER A 51 -6.33 5.21 6.65
N GLU A 52 -7.40 5.71 6.04
CA GLU A 52 -7.94 7.03 6.33
C GLU A 52 -8.52 7.09 7.76
N HIS A 53 -9.25 6.05 8.16
CA HIS A 53 -9.78 5.96 9.52
C HIS A 53 -8.66 5.80 10.58
N ASP A 54 -7.56 5.13 10.23
CA ASP A 54 -6.39 5.04 11.12
C ASP A 54 -5.75 6.41 11.35
N VAL A 55 -5.62 7.23 10.30
CA VAL A 55 -5.15 8.63 10.44
C VAL A 55 -6.14 9.45 11.27
N ARG A 56 -7.45 9.34 11.02
CA ARG A 56 -8.48 10.02 11.83
C ARG A 56 -8.42 9.59 13.31
N ALA A 57 -8.21 8.31 13.58
CA ALA A 57 -8.03 7.80 14.93
C ALA A 57 -6.79 8.40 15.61
N SER A 58 -5.68 8.54 14.88
CA SER A 58 -4.46 9.18 15.41
C SER A 58 -4.68 10.66 15.74
N LEU A 59 -5.43 11.39 14.92
CA LEU A 59 -5.81 12.78 15.21
C LEU A 59 -6.69 12.89 16.48
N ALA A 60 -7.63 11.97 16.66
CA ALA A 60 -8.45 11.92 17.88
C ALA A 60 -7.61 11.64 19.14
N ARG A 61 -6.51 10.86 19.02
CA ARG A 61 -5.56 10.64 20.12
C ARG A 61 -4.87 11.93 20.55
N ILE A 62 -4.66 12.90 19.65
CA ILE A 62 -4.10 14.21 20.01
C ILE A 62 -5.06 14.94 20.95
N GLU A 63 -6.36 14.95 20.64
CA GLU A 63 -7.36 15.61 21.52
C GLU A 63 -7.42 14.92 22.88
N ARG A 64 -7.37 13.57 22.92
CA ARG A 64 -7.26 12.82 24.16
C ARG A 64 -5.99 13.18 24.96
N ALA A 65 -4.85 13.33 24.27
CA ALA A 65 -3.58 13.67 24.91
C ALA A 65 -3.54 15.08 25.49
N LYS A 66 -4.33 16.01 24.95
CA LYS A 66 -4.50 17.38 25.48
C LYS A 66 -5.37 17.43 26.71
N ALA A 67 -6.22 16.42 26.94
CA ALA A 67 -7.17 16.42 28.04
C ALA A 67 -6.46 16.50 29.40
N ARG A 68 -7.03 17.27 30.31
CA ARG A 68 -6.63 17.28 31.72
C ARG A 68 -7.25 16.09 32.44
N PRO A 69 -6.64 15.58 33.54
CA PRO A 69 -7.29 14.64 34.42
C PRO A 69 -8.67 15.17 34.86
N ARG A 70 -9.63 14.29 34.94
CA ARG A 70 -10.99 14.68 35.36
C ARG A 70 -10.99 14.99 36.88
N PRO A 71 -11.77 15.96 37.34
CA PRO A 71 -12.04 16.13 38.77
C PRO A 71 -12.80 14.91 39.28
N ASN A 72 -12.47 14.49 40.49
CA ASN A 72 -13.24 13.48 41.21
C ASN A 72 -14.24 14.19 42.12
N LEU A 73 -15.42 13.61 42.26
CA LEU A 73 -16.37 13.93 43.31
C LEU A 73 -16.19 12.88 44.39
N ASP A 74 -15.73 13.33 45.56
CA ASP A 74 -15.39 12.47 46.67
C ASP A 74 -16.53 12.60 47.72
N PHE A 75 -17.13 11.47 48.07
CA PHE A 75 -18.10 11.39 49.17
C PHE A 75 -17.66 10.27 50.10
N ASP A 76 -17.52 10.60 51.36
CA ASP A 76 -17.21 9.67 52.41
C ASP A 76 -18.17 9.88 53.58
N SER A 77 -18.54 8.81 54.24
CA SER A 77 -19.51 8.85 55.34
C SER A 77 -19.16 7.78 56.38
N ASP A 78 -18.78 8.25 57.56
CA ASP A 78 -18.32 7.42 58.65
C ASP A 78 -19.34 7.34 59.79
N LEU A 79 -19.18 6.31 60.64
CA LEU A 79 -20.02 6.10 61.82
C LEU A 79 -21.52 5.98 61.50
N GLN A 80 -21.85 5.29 60.42
CA GLN A 80 -23.23 5.05 59.99
C GLN A 80 -23.87 3.94 60.85
N PRO A 81 -25.11 4.13 61.34
CA PRO A 81 -25.86 3.08 62.02
C PRO A 81 -26.23 1.89 61.17
N GLY A 82 -26.28 2.08 59.84
CA GLY A 82 -26.59 1.06 58.84
C GLY A 82 -25.97 1.38 57.50
N LEU A 83 -25.81 0.35 56.64
CA LEU A 83 -25.05 0.42 55.38
C LEU A 83 -25.51 1.54 54.42
N LEU A 84 -26.78 1.94 54.46
CA LEU A 84 -27.36 2.97 53.59
C LEU A 84 -28.00 4.13 54.34
N ASP A 85 -27.75 4.24 55.67
CA ASP A 85 -28.29 5.34 56.48
C ASP A 85 -27.33 6.53 56.53
N PHE A 86 -27.25 7.24 55.41
CA PHE A 86 -26.42 8.45 55.26
C PHE A 86 -26.88 9.63 56.11
N GLY A 87 -28.13 9.61 56.55
CA GLY A 87 -28.69 10.66 57.43
C GLY A 87 -28.30 10.52 58.87
N GLY A 88 -28.04 9.28 59.32
CA GLY A 88 -27.60 8.93 60.68
C GLY A 88 -26.09 8.93 60.85
N SER A 89 -25.30 9.26 59.85
CA SER A 89 -23.83 9.25 59.92
C SER A 89 -23.32 10.27 60.94
N GLY A 90 -22.38 9.85 61.78
CA GLY A 90 -21.68 10.72 62.76
C GLY A 90 -20.76 11.72 62.10
N GLU A 91 -20.25 11.38 60.90
CA GLU A 91 -19.30 12.20 60.17
C GLU A 91 -19.49 11.99 58.66
N SER A 92 -19.40 13.04 57.85
CA SER A 92 -19.49 12.96 56.40
C SER A 92 -18.68 14.05 55.69
N TYR A 93 -18.06 13.65 54.57
CA TYR A 93 -17.27 14.50 53.69
C TYR A 93 -17.91 14.51 52.33
N LEU A 94 -18.07 15.69 51.74
CA LEU A 94 -18.44 15.88 50.35
C LEU A 94 -17.46 16.87 49.73
N GLY A 95 -16.69 16.42 48.78
CA GLY A 95 -15.63 17.21 48.20
C GLY A 95 -15.43 17.02 46.73
N VAL A 96 -14.57 17.84 46.18
CA VAL A 96 -14.06 17.72 44.81
C VAL A 96 -12.54 17.72 44.86
N SER A 97 -11.93 16.76 44.24
CA SER A 97 -10.47 16.70 44.08
C SER A 97 -10.05 16.75 42.60
N GLN A 98 -8.92 17.39 42.34
CA GLN A 98 -8.35 17.55 40.99
C GLN A 98 -6.87 17.24 40.99
N ILE A 99 -6.47 16.31 40.11
CA ILE A 99 -5.06 16.05 39.84
C ILE A 99 -4.52 17.13 38.90
N LEU A 100 -3.45 17.77 39.32
CA LEU A 100 -2.67 18.70 38.50
C LEU A 100 -1.38 18.01 38.06
N GLU A 101 -1.29 17.70 36.78
CA GLU A 101 -0.11 17.10 36.20
C GLU A 101 1.09 18.03 36.31
N PHE A 102 2.28 17.45 36.56
CA PHE A 102 3.52 18.24 36.57
C PHE A 102 3.69 19.03 35.26
N PRO A 103 4.08 20.31 35.32
CA PRO A 103 4.27 21.15 34.15
C PRO A 103 5.20 20.50 33.13
N GLY A 104 4.78 20.44 31.85
CA GLY A 104 5.50 19.83 30.74
C GLY A 104 5.05 18.42 30.36
N ARG A 105 4.52 17.58 31.28
CA ARG A 105 4.05 16.22 30.96
C ARG A 105 2.98 16.21 29.88
N ARG A 106 1.92 17.01 30.03
CA ARG A 106 0.86 17.13 29.02
C ARG A 106 1.41 17.62 27.69
N GLY A 107 2.40 18.53 27.70
CA GLY A 107 3.06 19.01 26.49
C GLY A 107 3.78 17.89 25.75
N LEU A 108 4.54 17.06 26.46
CA LEU A 108 5.24 15.90 25.89
C LEU A 108 4.26 14.84 25.40
N ARG A 109 3.25 14.48 26.20
CA ARG A 109 2.20 13.54 25.79
C ARG A 109 1.48 14.01 24.52
N THR A 110 1.16 15.30 24.43
CA THR A 110 0.56 15.87 23.20
C THR A 110 1.53 15.84 22.02
N ARG A 111 2.81 16.07 22.24
CA ARG A 111 3.85 15.99 21.21
C ARG A 111 4.02 14.56 20.70
N ILE A 112 4.04 13.58 21.57
CA ILE A 112 4.09 12.15 21.23
C ILE A 112 2.90 11.78 20.35
N ALA A 113 1.68 12.17 20.76
CA ALA A 113 0.47 11.91 19.98
C ALA A 113 0.48 12.60 18.59
N ARG A 114 1.07 13.80 18.47
CA ARG A 114 1.24 14.47 17.16
C ARG A 114 2.22 13.71 16.27
N LEU A 115 3.37 13.29 16.81
CA LEU A 115 4.36 12.50 16.07
C LEU A 115 3.81 11.14 15.66
N GLU A 116 2.93 10.52 16.48
CA GLU A 116 2.20 9.31 16.11
C GLU A 116 1.22 9.56 14.95
N SER A 117 0.60 10.74 14.88
CA SER A 117 -0.26 11.12 13.76
C SER A 117 0.54 11.42 12.49
N GLU A 118 1.72 12.03 12.61
CA GLU A 118 2.65 12.23 11.48
C GLU A 118 3.16 10.89 10.95
N GLU A 119 3.49 9.95 11.82
CA GLU A 119 3.84 8.57 11.48
C GLU A 119 2.71 7.89 10.70
N ALA A 120 1.47 7.92 11.21
CA ALA A 120 0.31 7.32 10.56
C ALA A 120 0.03 7.94 9.17
N ALA A 121 0.21 9.25 9.02
CA ALA A 121 0.06 9.93 7.73
C ALA A 121 1.15 9.49 6.73
N ALA A 122 2.38 9.33 7.18
CA ALA A 122 3.49 8.84 6.35
C ALA A 122 3.29 7.36 5.97
N ASP A 123 2.87 6.50 6.91
CA ASP A 123 2.54 5.09 6.64
C ASP A 123 1.40 4.97 5.61
N ARG A 124 0.43 5.88 5.62
CA ARG A 124 -0.60 5.95 4.57
C ARG A 124 -0.01 6.28 3.19
N CYS A 125 1.00 7.15 3.12
CA CYS A 125 1.70 7.43 1.86
C CYS A 125 2.49 6.21 1.37
N VAL A 126 3.11 5.43 2.27
CA VAL A 126 3.74 4.14 1.94
C VAL A 126 2.72 3.17 1.35
N LEU A 127 1.56 3.02 2.00
CA LEU A 127 0.49 2.17 1.49
C LEU A 127 0.01 2.60 0.10
N ARG A 128 -0.10 3.92 -0.15
CA ARG A 128 -0.46 4.43 -1.48
C ARG A 128 0.54 4.00 -2.55
N ALA A 129 1.83 4.14 -2.27
CA ALA A 129 2.89 3.73 -3.21
C ALA A 129 2.84 2.22 -3.51
N GLU A 130 2.57 1.40 -2.49
CA GLU A 130 2.39 -0.04 -2.62
C GLU A 130 1.19 -0.39 -3.49
N ILE A 131 0.01 0.20 -3.23
CA ILE A 131 -1.21 -0.04 -4.01
C ILE A 131 -1.00 0.37 -5.47
N VAL A 132 -0.40 1.53 -5.73
CA VAL A 132 -0.11 2.01 -7.09
C VAL A 132 0.81 1.05 -7.83
N PHE A 133 1.86 0.56 -7.17
CA PHE A 133 2.75 -0.43 -7.75
C PHE A 133 2.03 -1.74 -8.10
N GLN A 134 1.24 -2.29 -7.18
CA GLN A 134 0.49 -3.53 -7.40
C GLN A 134 -0.54 -3.39 -8.53
N ILE A 135 -1.17 -2.22 -8.66
CA ILE A 135 -2.08 -1.95 -9.78
C ILE A 135 -1.31 -1.95 -11.10
N LYS A 136 -0.17 -1.24 -11.19
CA LYS A 136 0.66 -1.21 -12.39
C LYS A 136 1.15 -2.61 -12.78
N GLU A 137 1.69 -3.37 -11.83
CA GLU A 137 2.16 -4.73 -12.04
C GLU A 137 1.03 -5.63 -12.57
N THR A 138 -0.14 -5.61 -11.92
CA THR A 138 -1.27 -6.44 -12.33
C THR A 138 -1.88 -5.98 -13.66
N PHE A 139 -1.93 -4.68 -13.91
CA PHE A 139 -2.37 -4.13 -15.20
C PHE A 139 -1.49 -4.63 -16.35
N PHE A 140 -0.17 -4.54 -16.20
CA PHE A 140 0.77 -5.08 -17.17
C PHE A 140 0.68 -6.61 -17.28
N GLY A 141 0.36 -7.29 -16.16
CA GLY A 141 0.10 -8.73 -16.15
C GLY A 141 -1.12 -9.13 -16.98
N VAL A 142 -2.21 -8.34 -16.97
CA VAL A 142 -3.37 -8.56 -17.83
C VAL A 142 -2.99 -8.36 -19.31
N LEU A 143 -2.27 -7.27 -19.64
CA LEU A 143 -1.82 -7.02 -21.01
C LEU A 143 -0.92 -8.14 -21.54
N LEU A 144 0.01 -8.63 -20.72
CA LEU A 144 0.84 -9.80 -21.07
C LEU A 144 0.00 -11.05 -21.34
N ALA A 145 -0.97 -11.31 -20.46
CA ALA A 145 -1.85 -12.48 -20.60
C ALA A 145 -2.71 -12.40 -21.91
N GLU A 146 -3.19 -11.19 -22.24
CA GLU A 146 -3.93 -10.94 -23.51
C GLU A 146 -3.04 -11.16 -24.75
N GLU A 147 -1.78 -10.71 -24.71
CA GLU A 147 -0.82 -10.97 -25.81
C GLU A 147 -0.51 -12.47 -25.94
N LYS A 148 -0.22 -13.17 -24.85
CA LYS A 148 0.03 -14.62 -24.87
C LYS A 148 -1.17 -15.40 -25.38
N ARG A 149 -2.38 -15.02 -25.00
CA ARG A 149 -3.62 -15.61 -25.53
C ARG A 149 -3.74 -15.39 -27.04
N ASN A 150 -3.37 -14.20 -27.53
CA ASN A 150 -3.39 -13.91 -28.96
C ASN A 150 -2.38 -14.78 -29.73
N TYR A 151 -1.18 -15.00 -29.18
CA TYR A 151 -0.21 -15.93 -29.77
C TYR A 151 -0.71 -17.37 -29.75
N ALA A 152 -1.28 -17.84 -28.64
CA ALA A 152 -1.86 -19.18 -28.55
C ALA A 152 -3.04 -19.39 -29.52
N ALA A 153 -3.91 -18.39 -29.70
CA ALA A 153 -5.02 -18.45 -30.65
C ALA A 153 -4.52 -18.56 -32.09
N ARG A 154 -3.51 -17.75 -32.47
CA ARG A 154 -2.87 -17.84 -33.81
C ARG A 154 -2.20 -19.19 -34.00
N ASN A 155 -1.50 -19.69 -33.00
CA ASN A 155 -0.87 -21.01 -33.05
C ASN A 155 -1.90 -22.11 -33.27
N LEU A 156 -3.03 -22.09 -32.57
CA LEU A 156 -4.10 -23.06 -32.75
C LEU A 156 -4.70 -23.01 -34.18
N ALA A 157 -4.91 -21.81 -34.73
CA ALA A 157 -5.40 -21.64 -36.07
C ALA A 157 -4.44 -22.27 -37.12
N LEU A 158 -3.14 -22.03 -36.97
CA LEU A 158 -2.10 -22.62 -37.83
C LEU A 158 -1.97 -24.13 -37.64
N ALA A 159 -2.13 -24.64 -36.44
CA ALA A 159 -2.10 -26.08 -36.17
C ALA A 159 -3.31 -26.82 -36.79
N ARG A 160 -4.48 -26.19 -36.80
CA ARG A 160 -5.69 -26.71 -37.47
C ARG A 160 -5.54 -26.75 -38.97
N ASP A 161 -5.04 -25.67 -39.61
CA ASP A 161 -4.75 -25.65 -41.06
C ASP A 161 -3.73 -26.74 -41.45
N PHE A 162 -2.68 -26.90 -40.63
CA PHE A 162 -1.69 -27.96 -40.83
C PHE A 162 -2.29 -29.37 -40.71
N LEU A 163 -3.14 -29.61 -39.70
CA LEU A 163 -3.82 -30.91 -39.53
C LEU A 163 -4.72 -31.23 -40.70
N GLU A 164 -5.47 -30.24 -41.21
CA GLU A 164 -6.34 -30.43 -42.37
C GLU A 164 -5.51 -30.80 -43.65
N LYS A 165 -4.41 -30.08 -43.91
CA LYS A 165 -3.50 -30.38 -45.01
C LYS A 165 -2.85 -31.77 -44.88
N ALA A 166 -2.41 -32.15 -43.68
CA ALA A 166 -1.85 -33.46 -43.41
C ALA A 166 -2.87 -34.60 -43.61
N LYS A 167 -4.16 -34.34 -43.24
CA LYS A 167 -5.26 -35.27 -43.50
C LYS A 167 -5.49 -35.49 -44.99
N VAL A 168 -5.60 -34.42 -45.77
CA VAL A 168 -5.78 -34.50 -47.25
C VAL A 168 -4.64 -35.27 -47.91
N LYS A 169 -3.39 -34.99 -47.57
CA LYS A 169 -2.21 -35.72 -48.10
C LYS A 169 -2.22 -37.22 -47.69
N PHE A 170 -2.62 -37.54 -46.48
CA PHE A 170 -2.73 -38.93 -46.01
C PHE A 170 -3.86 -39.67 -46.78
N GLU A 171 -5.01 -39.06 -46.98
CA GLU A 171 -6.12 -39.67 -47.73
C GLU A 171 -5.79 -39.85 -49.21
N ALA A 172 -4.95 -38.99 -49.79
CA ALA A 172 -4.41 -39.12 -51.17
C ALA A 172 -3.28 -40.19 -51.26
N GLY A 173 -2.73 -40.67 -50.14
CA GLY A 173 -1.61 -41.60 -50.12
C GLY A 173 -0.23 -40.93 -50.21
N ASP A 174 -0.17 -39.59 -50.20
CA ASP A 174 1.07 -38.81 -50.35
C ASP A 174 1.79 -38.54 -49.02
N ALA A 175 1.20 -38.90 -47.87
CA ALA A 175 1.81 -38.75 -46.54
C ALA A 175 1.64 -39.99 -45.67
N ALA A 176 2.63 -40.26 -44.84
CA ALA A 176 2.58 -41.35 -43.87
C ALA A 176 1.54 -41.07 -42.73
N ARG A 177 0.87 -42.11 -42.25
CA ARG A 177 -0.09 -42.00 -41.15
C ARG A 177 0.50 -41.33 -39.92
N VAL A 178 1.80 -41.48 -39.66
CA VAL A 178 2.50 -40.87 -38.53
C VAL A 178 2.48 -39.33 -38.60
N GLU A 179 2.53 -38.75 -39.79
CA GLU A 179 2.48 -37.30 -39.97
C GLU A 179 1.10 -36.76 -39.61
N TYR A 180 0.03 -37.41 -40.10
CA TYR A 180 -1.34 -37.05 -39.72
C TYR A 180 -1.58 -37.16 -38.19
N VAL A 181 -1.13 -38.26 -37.56
CA VAL A 181 -1.28 -38.40 -36.10
C VAL A 181 -0.49 -37.35 -35.32
N ARG A 182 0.71 -37.01 -35.75
CA ARG A 182 1.51 -35.92 -35.15
C ARG A 182 0.83 -34.57 -35.29
N ALA A 183 0.28 -34.26 -36.45
CA ALA A 183 -0.47 -33.03 -36.63
C ALA A 183 -1.66 -32.91 -35.67
N GLY A 184 -2.37 -34.01 -35.42
CA GLY A 184 -3.44 -34.09 -34.43
C GLY A 184 -2.96 -33.86 -32.97
N VAL A 185 -1.80 -34.38 -32.62
CA VAL A 185 -1.18 -34.10 -31.33
C VAL A 185 -0.80 -32.62 -31.18
N GLU A 186 -0.24 -32.01 -32.20
CA GLU A 186 0.13 -30.58 -32.15
C GLU A 186 -1.10 -29.67 -32.09
N GLU A 187 -2.20 -29.99 -32.79
CA GLU A 187 -3.47 -29.26 -32.64
C GLU A 187 -4.01 -29.37 -31.21
N SER A 188 -4.01 -30.55 -30.61
CA SER A 188 -4.48 -30.76 -29.25
C SER A 188 -3.63 -30.01 -28.20
N LYS A 189 -2.28 -29.95 -28.39
CA LYS A 189 -1.39 -29.14 -27.57
C LYS A 189 -1.69 -27.65 -27.70
N ALA A 190 -1.89 -27.17 -28.93
CA ALA A 190 -2.22 -25.75 -29.17
C ALA A 190 -3.59 -25.36 -28.58
N ALA A 191 -4.59 -26.26 -28.65
CA ALA A 191 -5.89 -26.06 -28.01
C ALA A 191 -5.76 -25.97 -26.49
N THR A 192 -4.96 -26.86 -25.89
CA THR A 192 -4.67 -26.82 -24.45
C THR A 192 -3.96 -25.53 -24.05
N ALA A 193 -2.97 -25.08 -24.83
CA ALA A 193 -2.25 -23.84 -24.57
C ALA A 193 -3.18 -22.62 -24.60
N LEU A 194 -4.12 -22.56 -25.56
CA LEU A 194 -5.13 -21.50 -25.61
C LEU A 194 -6.02 -21.50 -24.36
N ALA A 195 -6.53 -22.66 -23.94
CA ALA A 195 -7.38 -22.78 -22.75
C ALA A 195 -6.64 -22.32 -21.48
N VAL A 196 -5.34 -22.64 -21.35
CA VAL A 196 -4.50 -22.18 -20.24
C VAL A 196 -4.32 -20.65 -20.29
N ALA A 197 -4.08 -20.07 -21.46
CA ALA A 197 -3.93 -18.63 -21.63
C ALA A 197 -5.24 -17.88 -21.33
N GLU A 198 -6.40 -18.40 -21.72
CA GLU A 198 -7.71 -17.82 -21.38
C GLU A 198 -7.98 -17.84 -19.86
N ASN A 199 -7.68 -18.95 -19.19
CA ASN A 199 -7.76 -19.03 -17.74
C ASN A 199 -6.81 -18.03 -17.05
N ARG A 200 -5.62 -17.80 -17.61
CA ARG A 200 -4.67 -16.81 -17.07
C ARG A 200 -5.24 -15.40 -17.13
N ILE A 201 -5.89 -15.01 -18.22
CA ILE A 201 -6.57 -13.70 -18.32
C ILE A 201 -7.63 -13.53 -17.23
N LEU A 202 -8.47 -14.55 -17.02
CA LEU A 202 -9.50 -14.49 -15.99
C LEU A 202 -8.90 -14.29 -14.60
N LEU A 203 -7.80 -14.98 -14.31
CA LEU A 203 -7.08 -14.85 -13.03
C LEU A 203 -6.51 -13.43 -12.84
N GLU A 204 -5.80 -12.90 -13.84
CA GLU A 204 -5.21 -11.55 -13.74
C GLU A 204 -6.29 -10.46 -13.67
N LYS A 205 -7.39 -10.57 -14.42
CA LYS A 205 -8.54 -9.66 -14.32
C LYS A 205 -9.21 -9.72 -12.95
N ALA A 206 -9.38 -10.92 -12.37
CA ALA A 206 -9.91 -11.06 -11.02
C ALA A 206 -8.98 -10.44 -9.96
N ARG A 207 -7.66 -10.57 -10.13
CA ARG A 207 -6.65 -9.96 -9.26
C ARG A 207 -6.70 -8.43 -9.34
N LEU A 208 -6.83 -7.88 -10.55
CA LEU A 208 -6.96 -6.43 -10.73
C LEU A 208 -8.27 -5.91 -10.11
N ASN A 209 -9.41 -6.56 -10.35
CA ASN A 209 -10.67 -6.19 -9.72
C ASN A 209 -10.59 -6.20 -8.18
N PHE A 210 -9.88 -7.17 -7.59
CA PHE A 210 -9.64 -7.20 -6.16
C PHE A 210 -8.87 -5.95 -5.68
N LEU A 211 -7.81 -5.55 -6.40
CA LEU A 211 -7.05 -4.34 -6.08
C LEU A 211 -7.87 -3.06 -6.28
N LEU A 212 -8.79 -3.05 -7.23
CA LEU A 212 -9.72 -1.95 -7.46
C LEU A 212 -10.82 -1.86 -6.40
N GLY A 213 -11.00 -2.88 -5.56
CA GLY A 213 -12.11 -2.94 -4.59
C GLY A 213 -13.44 -3.32 -5.23
N ARG A 214 -13.44 -3.93 -6.45
CA ARG A 214 -14.61 -4.35 -7.21
C ARG A 214 -14.87 -5.85 -7.07
N PRO A 215 -16.10 -6.33 -7.39
CA PRO A 215 -16.38 -7.78 -7.48
C PRO A 215 -15.40 -8.46 -8.45
N LYS A 216 -14.85 -9.61 -8.04
CA LYS A 216 -13.80 -10.32 -8.82
C LYS A 216 -14.26 -10.73 -10.23
N SER A 217 -15.55 -10.99 -10.41
CA SER A 217 -16.19 -11.41 -11.67
C SER A 217 -16.65 -10.25 -12.54
N GLU A 218 -16.46 -9.01 -12.12
CA GLU A 218 -16.92 -7.85 -12.89
C GLU A 218 -16.14 -7.74 -14.21
N PRO A 219 -16.84 -7.49 -15.35
CA PRO A 219 -16.18 -7.34 -16.62
C PRO A 219 -15.14 -6.22 -16.61
N LEU A 220 -13.95 -6.51 -17.13
CA LEU A 220 -12.82 -5.59 -17.14
C LEU A 220 -12.19 -5.58 -18.53
N ASN A 221 -12.22 -4.43 -19.18
CA ASN A 221 -11.48 -4.14 -20.39
C ASN A 221 -10.42 -3.10 -20.07
N LEU A 222 -9.21 -3.30 -20.59
CA LEU A 222 -8.09 -2.40 -20.39
C LEU A 222 -7.74 -1.68 -21.67
N ARG A 223 -7.32 -0.43 -21.54
CA ARG A 223 -6.77 0.37 -22.63
C ARG A 223 -5.35 0.77 -22.27
N GLY A 224 -4.39 0.20 -23.00
CA GLY A 224 -2.98 0.46 -22.82
C GLY A 224 -2.12 -0.50 -23.63
N SER A 225 -0.82 -0.28 -23.60
CA SER A 225 0.17 -1.18 -24.19
C SER A 225 1.40 -1.21 -23.31
N LEU A 226 2.18 -2.29 -23.41
CA LEU A 226 3.48 -2.35 -22.76
C LEU A 226 4.43 -1.35 -23.39
N ILE A 227 5.13 -0.55 -22.56
CA ILE A 227 6.09 0.44 -23.03
C ILE A 227 7.27 -0.27 -23.70
N ARG A 228 7.63 0.20 -24.89
CA ARG A 228 8.73 -0.32 -25.71
C ARG A 228 9.88 0.68 -25.83
N ALA A 229 9.61 1.95 -25.48
CA ALA A 229 10.58 3.02 -25.58
C ALA A 229 11.57 2.98 -24.41
N ARG A 230 12.80 3.34 -24.71
CA ARG A 230 13.85 3.52 -23.71
C ARG A 230 13.54 4.72 -22.81
N VAL A 231 13.57 4.51 -21.50
CA VAL A 231 13.45 5.58 -20.51
C VAL A 231 14.85 5.85 -19.93
N PRO A 232 15.45 7.01 -20.19
CA PRO A 232 16.76 7.35 -19.63
C PRO A 232 16.63 7.68 -18.13
N PHE A 233 17.46 7.09 -17.28
CA PHE A 233 17.57 7.42 -15.86
C PHE A 233 19.00 7.24 -15.35
N ASP A 234 19.37 8.05 -14.36
CA ASP A 234 20.61 7.90 -13.62
C ASP A 234 20.32 7.35 -12.21
N VAL A 235 20.90 6.19 -11.91
CA VAL A 235 20.65 5.49 -10.64
C VAL A 235 21.17 6.28 -9.45
N VAL A 236 22.30 7.01 -9.59
CA VAL A 236 22.89 7.74 -8.48
C VAL A 236 21.98 8.89 -8.05
N SER A 237 21.51 9.68 -9.01
CA SER A 237 20.58 10.78 -8.73
C SER A 237 19.23 10.28 -8.16
N LEU A 238 18.78 9.12 -8.61
CA LEU A 238 17.55 8.50 -8.10
C LEU A 238 17.71 8.02 -6.65
N VAL A 239 18.88 7.50 -6.26
CA VAL A 239 19.16 7.13 -4.85
C VAL A 239 19.12 8.36 -3.94
N GLU A 240 19.74 9.45 -4.33
CA GLU A 240 19.72 10.70 -3.55
C GLU A 240 18.29 11.22 -3.40
N ARG A 241 17.53 11.24 -4.49
CA ARG A 241 16.13 11.64 -4.50
C ARG A 241 15.27 10.74 -3.60
N ALA A 242 15.44 9.42 -3.67
CA ALA A 242 14.73 8.46 -2.85
C ALA A 242 14.94 8.70 -1.36
N GLN A 243 16.17 8.91 -0.92
CA GLN A 243 16.50 9.18 0.48
C GLN A 243 15.85 10.47 1.01
N ALA A 244 15.59 11.46 0.12
CA ALA A 244 14.98 12.73 0.50
C ALA A 244 13.44 12.69 0.50
N VAL A 245 12.82 11.92 -0.42
CA VAL A 245 11.38 12.04 -0.72
C VAL A 245 10.55 10.85 -0.22
N ARG A 246 11.16 9.67 -0.01
CA ARG A 246 10.41 8.46 0.37
C ARG A 246 9.62 8.62 1.68
N PRO A 247 8.33 8.24 1.68
CA PRO A 247 7.48 8.36 2.85
C PRO A 247 7.93 7.45 4.01
N GLU A 248 8.61 6.33 3.75
CA GLU A 248 9.20 5.47 4.78
C GLU A 248 10.24 6.20 5.62
N MET A 249 11.02 7.11 5.01
CA MET A 249 11.95 7.95 5.77
C MET A 249 11.22 8.99 6.62
N ALA A 250 10.13 9.55 6.13
CA ALA A 250 9.29 10.46 6.91
C ALA A 250 8.68 9.74 8.13
N ALA A 251 8.15 8.53 7.96
CA ALA A 251 7.65 7.68 9.03
C ALA A 251 8.74 7.36 10.07
N MET A 252 9.94 6.98 9.60
CA MET A 252 11.06 6.67 10.49
C MET A 252 11.52 7.89 11.28
N ASN A 253 11.57 9.07 10.66
CA ASN A 253 11.92 10.32 11.34
C ASN A 253 10.87 10.68 12.42
N ALA A 254 9.58 10.48 12.14
CA ALA A 254 8.51 10.66 13.13
C ALA A 254 8.66 9.67 14.30
N ARG A 255 8.99 8.40 14.03
CA ARG A 255 9.29 7.38 15.06
C ARG A 255 10.46 7.76 15.94
N LEU A 256 11.55 8.23 15.35
CA LEU A 256 12.74 8.70 16.09
C LEU A 256 12.40 9.91 16.97
N ALA A 257 11.69 10.88 16.43
CA ALA A 257 11.27 12.06 17.19
C ALA A 257 10.31 11.68 18.34
N LYS A 258 9.39 10.71 18.11
CA LYS A 258 8.49 10.16 19.11
C LYS A 258 9.25 9.46 20.25
N ALA A 259 10.23 8.60 19.92
CA ALA A 259 11.07 7.93 20.91
C ALA A 259 11.89 8.94 21.72
N GLY A 260 12.43 9.98 21.08
CA GLY A 260 13.12 11.07 21.79
C GLY A 260 12.20 11.87 22.72
N ALA A 261 10.94 12.08 22.36
CA ALA A 261 9.94 12.71 23.21
C ALA A 261 9.53 11.79 24.38
N ALA A 262 9.34 10.49 24.12
CA ALA A 262 9.02 9.48 25.13
C ALA A 262 10.16 9.35 26.18
N LYS A 263 11.41 9.37 25.74
CA LYS A 263 12.56 9.41 26.68
C LYS A 263 12.52 10.64 27.59
N LYS A 264 12.17 11.82 27.04
CA LYS A 264 12.01 13.05 27.83
C LYS A 264 10.82 12.94 28.81
N GLU A 265 9.73 12.34 28.39
CA GLU A 265 8.56 12.09 29.25
C GLU A 265 8.92 11.15 30.40
N ALA A 266 9.62 10.04 30.14
CA ALA A 266 10.16 9.15 31.15
C ALA A 266 11.05 9.90 32.15
N GLY A 267 11.88 10.84 31.68
CA GLY A 267 12.69 11.70 32.55
C GLY A 267 11.88 12.62 33.48
N LEU A 268 10.62 12.94 33.13
CA LEU A 268 9.73 13.71 34.01
C LEU A 268 8.89 12.83 34.94
N SER A 269 8.93 11.50 34.80
CA SER A 269 8.07 10.60 35.55
C SER A 269 8.40 10.57 37.05
N TYR A 270 9.62 10.98 37.45
CA TYR A 270 9.97 11.08 38.86
C TYR A 270 9.46 12.36 39.54
N LEU A 271 8.98 13.35 38.79
CA LEU A 271 8.36 14.53 39.36
C LEU A 271 6.89 14.23 39.67
N PRO A 272 6.42 14.40 40.93
CA PRO A 272 5.07 14.01 41.30
C PRO A 272 4.03 14.95 40.72
N ASP A 273 2.85 14.39 40.41
CA ASP A 273 1.66 15.18 40.19
C ASP A 273 1.07 15.66 41.50
N PHE A 274 0.37 16.77 41.51
CA PHE A 274 -0.27 17.34 42.71
C PHE A 274 -1.74 16.99 42.71
N SER A 275 -2.32 16.67 43.88
CA SER A 275 -3.76 16.60 44.02
C SER A 275 -4.23 17.74 44.94
N LEU A 276 -5.15 18.53 44.40
CA LEU A 276 -5.86 19.55 45.21
C LEU A 276 -7.27 19.08 45.49
N GLY A 277 -7.69 19.14 46.75
CA GLY A 277 -9.03 18.80 47.19
C GLY A 277 -9.65 19.94 48.00
N LEU A 278 -10.95 20.12 47.85
CA LEU A 278 -11.78 20.98 48.67
C LEU A 278 -12.99 20.17 49.07
N SER A 279 -13.16 19.96 50.39
CA SER A 279 -14.29 19.20 50.90
C SER A 279 -15.03 19.96 51.99
N ARG A 280 -16.32 19.72 52.03
CA ARG A 280 -17.19 20.16 53.11
C ARG A 280 -17.30 19.00 54.09
N HIS A 281 -16.87 19.26 55.33
CA HIS A 281 -16.86 18.30 56.42
C HIS A 281 -18.00 18.62 57.42
N ARG A 282 -18.79 17.61 57.72
CA ARG A 282 -19.90 17.71 58.66
C ARG A 282 -19.71 16.65 59.78
N ILE A 283 -19.68 17.10 60.98
CA ILE A 283 -19.72 16.25 62.20
C ILE A 283 -21.06 16.48 62.89
N ALA A 284 -21.69 15.38 63.37
CA ALA A 284 -22.97 15.48 64.04
C ALA A 284 -22.80 16.29 65.39
N GLY A 285 -23.59 17.33 65.51
CA GLY A 285 -23.52 18.23 66.72
C GLY A 285 -22.52 19.37 66.60
N GLU A 286 -21.73 19.46 65.48
CA GLU A 286 -20.76 20.53 65.27
C GLU A 286 -21.10 21.43 64.06
N LYS A 287 -20.41 22.57 64.00
CA LYS A 287 -20.52 23.44 62.79
C LYS A 287 -19.78 22.82 61.65
N THR A 288 -20.40 22.85 60.46
CA THR A 288 -19.77 22.42 59.18
C THR A 288 -18.51 23.22 58.92
N THR A 289 -17.43 22.53 58.59
CA THR A 289 -16.11 23.09 58.20
C THR A 289 -15.80 22.87 56.74
N TRP A 290 -14.79 23.53 56.25
CA TRP A 290 -14.23 23.32 54.93
C TRP A 290 -12.79 22.90 55.07
N ASP A 291 -12.44 21.81 54.39
CA ASP A 291 -11.09 21.26 54.41
C ASP A 291 -10.45 21.45 53.04
N PHE A 292 -9.26 22.01 53.01
CA PHE A 292 -8.40 22.10 51.84
C PHE A 292 -7.31 21.06 51.94
N THR A 293 -7.22 20.19 50.94
CA THR A 293 -6.23 19.13 50.86
C THR A 293 -5.26 19.38 49.72
N LEU A 294 -3.98 19.43 50.02
CA LEU A 294 -2.88 19.35 49.07
C LEU A 294 -2.15 18.04 49.32
N SER A 295 -2.24 17.12 48.35
CA SER A 295 -1.52 15.85 48.40
C SER A 295 -0.43 15.82 47.32
N VAL A 296 0.78 15.46 47.74
CA VAL A 296 1.94 15.29 46.89
C VAL A 296 2.54 13.91 47.20
N PRO A 297 2.45 12.95 46.27
CA PRO A 297 3.08 11.65 46.48
C PRO A 297 4.60 11.81 46.55
N VAL A 298 5.22 11.38 47.65
CA VAL A 298 6.66 11.40 47.82
C VAL A 298 7.23 10.02 47.52
N PRO A 299 7.86 9.84 46.35
CA PRO A 299 8.39 8.55 45.95
C PRO A 299 9.69 8.24 46.71
N LEU A 300 9.62 7.58 47.83
CA LEU A 300 10.78 7.26 48.67
C LEU A 300 11.81 6.35 47.99
N PHE A 301 11.38 5.54 47.00
CA PHE A 301 12.25 4.62 46.25
C PHE A 301 12.18 4.83 44.75
N PHE A 302 11.96 6.07 44.31
CA PHE A 302 11.74 6.43 42.89
C PHE A 302 12.91 6.10 41.94
N TRP A 303 14.13 6.02 42.48
CA TRP A 303 15.30 5.79 41.66
C TRP A 303 15.38 4.37 41.07
N GLN A 304 14.75 3.38 41.66
CA GLN A 304 14.80 1.98 41.23
C GLN A 304 14.03 1.76 39.89
N PRO A 305 12.70 1.98 39.86
CA PRO A 305 11.94 1.78 38.63
C PRO A 305 12.28 2.81 37.55
N LEU A 306 12.57 4.03 37.93
CA LEU A 306 12.85 5.12 37.00
C LEU A 306 14.12 4.92 36.20
N ARG A 307 15.20 4.43 36.81
CA ARG A 307 16.45 4.11 36.10
C ARG A 307 16.20 3.05 35.03
N GLY A 308 15.38 2.05 35.32
CA GLY A 308 14.96 1.02 34.37
C GLY A 308 14.18 1.62 33.18
N GLU A 309 13.18 2.45 33.47
CA GLU A 309 12.37 3.10 32.43
C GLU A 309 13.20 4.01 31.52
N ILE A 310 14.06 4.85 32.09
CA ILE A 310 14.95 5.72 31.29
C ILE A 310 15.93 4.90 30.46
N ALA A 311 16.50 3.82 31.02
CA ALA A 311 17.41 2.94 30.31
C ALA A 311 16.71 2.22 29.16
N GLU A 312 15.47 1.75 29.37
CA GLU A 312 14.63 1.15 28.34
C GLU A 312 14.37 2.13 27.19
N ARG A 313 13.87 3.34 27.48
CA ARG A 313 13.62 4.37 26.46
C ARG A 313 14.88 4.81 25.72
N GLN A 314 16.02 4.82 26.42
CA GLN A 314 17.31 5.09 25.78
C GLN A 314 17.70 3.97 24.81
N ALA A 315 17.55 2.71 25.23
CA ALA A 315 17.85 1.55 24.37
C ALA A 315 16.91 1.47 23.15
N GLU A 316 15.61 1.77 23.32
CA GLU A 316 14.64 1.88 22.22
C GLU A 316 15.07 2.95 21.21
N LEU A 317 15.46 4.15 21.66
CA LEU A 317 15.93 5.23 20.78
C LEU A 317 17.17 4.80 19.99
N LEU A 318 18.19 4.22 20.64
CA LEU A 318 19.39 3.72 20.00
C LEU A 318 19.09 2.61 18.98
N SER A 319 18.16 1.71 19.32
CA SER A 319 17.67 0.68 18.37
C SER A 319 17.05 1.30 17.13
N LEU A 320 16.18 2.32 17.29
CA LEU A 320 15.56 3.02 16.18
C LEU A 320 16.57 3.79 15.31
N GLU A 321 17.63 4.35 15.91
CA GLU A 321 18.72 4.98 15.16
C GLU A 321 19.42 3.98 14.23
N GLN A 322 19.69 2.77 14.71
CA GLN A 322 20.27 1.71 13.86
C GLN A 322 19.27 1.25 12.77
N LYS A 323 17.99 1.12 13.10
CA LYS A 323 16.92 0.81 12.12
C LYS A 323 16.81 1.89 11.05
N ALA A 324 16.98 3.17 11.40
CA ALA A 324 16.99 4.26 10.44
C ALA A 324 18.19 4.21 9.49
N ARG A 325 19.39 3.82 10.00
CA ARG A 325 20.55 3.58 9.14
C ARG A 325 20.32 2.42 8.19
N GLN A 326 19.80 1.30 8.71
CA GLN A 326 19.46 0.14 7.89
C GLN A 326 18.42 0.49 6.82
N MET A 327 17.40 1.28 7.14
CA MET A 327 16.39 1.72 6.18
C MET A 327 17.00 2.54 5.03
N ARG A 328 17.92 3.46 5.32
CA ARG A 328 18.63 4.21 4.26
C ARG A 328 19.38 3.27 3.32
N ASN A 329 20.09 2.28 3.88
CA ASN A 329 20.84 1.30 3.10
C ASN A 329 19.86 0.43 2.25
N SER A 330 18.72 0.02 2.82
CA SER A 330 17.70 -0.74 2.09
C SER A 330 17.10 0.08 0.94
N ILE A 331 16.83 1.37 1.16
CA ILE A 331 16.31 2.26 0.10
C ILE A 331 17.33 2.36 -1.04
N SER A 332 18.62 2.56 -0.74
CA SER A 332 19.64 2.61 -1.78
C SER A 332 19.71 1.31 -2.58
N LEU A 333 19.69 0.17 -1.88
CA LEU A 333 19.71 -1.15 -2.51
C LEU A 333 18.47 -1.39 -3.38
N GLU A 334 17.28 -1.04 -2.90
CA GLU A 334 16.01 -1.19 -3.66
C GLU A 334 16.04 -0.38 -4.97
N VAL A 335 16.52 0.88 -4.93
CA VAL A 335 16.63 1.73 -6.13
C VAL A 335 17.66 1.16 -7.10
N GLU A 336 18.82 0.73 -6.60
CA GLU A 336 19.87 0.12 -7.43
C GLU A 336 19.37 -1.18 -8.08
N GLN A 337 18.73 -2.06 -7.33
CA GLN A 337 18.18 -3.31 -7.84
C GLN A 337 17.11 -3.06 -8.92
N ALA A 338 16.15 -2.17 -8.68
CA ALA A 338 15.13 -1.83 -9.65
C ALA A 338 15.76 -1.19 -10.91
N GLY A 339 16.75 -0.31 -10.75
CA GLY A 339 17.48 0.30 -11.86
C GLY A 339 18.26 -0.71 -12.71
N PHE A 340 18.96 -1.65 -12.06
CA PHE A 340 19.66 -2.72 -12.77
C PHE A 340 18.71 -3.68 -13.49
N GLN A 341 17.58 -4.03 -12.87
CA GLN A 341 16.55 -4.86 -13.51
C GLN A 341 15.96 -4.17 -14.74
N ALA A 342 15.65 -2.87 -14.65
CA ALA A 342 15.15 -2.11 -15.80
C ALA A 342 16.18 -2.07 -16.94
N ARG A 343 17.47 -1.81 -16.68
CA ARG A 343 18.53 -1.83 -17.69
C ARG A 343 18.75 -3.22 -18.30
N ALA A 344 18.70 -4.27 -17.49
CA ALA A 344 18.83 -5.64 -17.99
C ALA A 344 17.68 -6.02 -18.92
N ALA A 345 16.45 -5.69 -18.54
CA ALA A 345 15.27 -5.93 -19.38
C ALA A 345 15.30 -5.08 -20.66
N GLU A 346 15.75 -3.82 -20.60
CA GLU A 346 15.98 -2.98 -21.78
C GLU A 346 16.95 -3.63 -22.78
N GLY A 347 18.08 -4.15 -22.29
CA GLY A 347 19.05 -4.87 -23.12
C GLY A 347 18.47 -6.13 -23.76
N GLN A 348 17.62 -6.87 -23.01
CA GLN A 348 16.92 -8.03 -23.57
C GLN A 348 15.94 -7.62 -24.67
N ILE A 349 15.14 -6.58 -24.47
CA ILE A 349 14.19 -6.06 -25.47
C ILE A 349 14.94 -5.69 -26.76
N ALA A 350 16.06 -4.97 -26.65
CA ALA A 350 16.87 -4.61 -27.81
C ALA A 350 17.35 -5.86 -28.57
N LEU A 351 17.86 -6.88 -27.86
CA LEU A 351 18.32 -8.12 -28.47
C LEU A 351 17.18 -8.88 -29.19
N PHE A 352 15.98 -8.89 -28.60
CA PHE A 352 14.81 -9.49 -29.23
C PHE A 352 14.40 -8.73 -30.50
N GLN A 353 14.36 -7.40 -30.45
CA GLN A 353 13.94 -6.57 -31.59
C GLN A 353 14.94 -6.62 -32.75
N ASP A 354 16.24 -6.52 -32.45
CA ASP A 354 17.28 -6.37 -33.45
C ASP A 354 17.71 -7.71 -34.07
N LYS A 355 17.57 -8.81 -33.37
CA LYS A 355 18.10 -10.11 -33.82
C LYS A 355 17.10 -11.26 -33.70
N ILE A 356 16.64 -11.62 -32.51
CA ILE A 356 15.96 -12.89 -32.26
C ILE A 356 14.64 -12.96 -33.05
N LEU A 357 13.80 -11.92 -32.97
CA LEU A 357 12.52 -11.91 -33.68
C LEU A 357 12.68 -11.82 -35.18
N VAL A 358 13.71 -11.10 -35.68
CA VAL A 358 14.00 -10.98 -37.08
C VAL A 358 14.40 -12.35 -37.64
N GLN A 359 15.37 -13.01 -36.99
CA GLN A 359 15.86 -14.33 -37.43
C GLN A 359 14.80 -15.42 -37.28
N ALA A 360 14.03 -15.41 -36.18
CA ALA A 360 12.96 -16.40 -35.96
C ALA A 360 11.85 -16.30 -37.05
N ARG A 361 11.52 -15.06 -37.48
CA ARG A 361 10.56 -14.85 -38.56
C ARG A 361 11.15 -15.32 -39.88
N GLU A 362 12.38 -14.93 -40.20
CA GLU A 362 13.06 -15.33 -41.44
C GLU A 362 13.14 -16.87 -41.56
N VAL A 363 13.52 -17.56 -40.48
CA VAL A 363 13.56 -19.03 -40.48
C VAL A 363 12.15 -19.59 -40.68
N HIS A 364 11.14 -19.08 -39.96
CA HIS A 364 9.76 -19.54 -40.15
C HIS A 364 9.27 -19.36 -41.59
N ASP A 365 9.52 -18.21 -42.21
CA ASP A 365 9.03 -17.89 -43.55
C ASP A 365 9.76 -18.73 -44.62
N LEU A 366 11.08 -18.96 -44.49
CA LEU A 366 11.84 -19.86 -45.33
C LEU A 366 11.32 -21.30 -45.26
N PHE A 367 11.08 -21.81 -44.04
CA PHE A 367 10.55 -23.16 -43.83
C PHE A 367 9.11 -23.28 -44.33
N LEU A 368 8.30 -22.24 -44.22
CA LEU A 368 6.95 -22.24 -44.78
C LEU A 368 6.97 -22.33 -46.31
N TYR A 369 7.86 -21.60 -46.96
CA TYR A 369 8.05 -21.66 -48.43
C TYR A 369 8.54 -23.05 -48.87
N SER A 370 9.63 -23.57 -48.26
CA SER A 370 10.16 -24.89 -48.60
C SER A 370 9.17 -26.04 -48.34
N PHE A 371 8.31 -25.90 -47.35
CA PHE A 371 7.22 -26.86 -47.10
C PHE A 371 6.14 -26.83 -48.21
N GLN A 372 5.84 -25.64 -48.73
CA GLN A 372 4.89 -25.48 -49.85
C GLN A 372 5.43 -26.09 -51.12
N GLU A 373 6.74 -25.96 -51.39
CA GLU A 373 7.42 -26.59 -52.54
C GLU A 373 7.67 -28.11 -52.37
N GLY A 374 7.40 -28.65 -51.15
CA GLY A 374 7.59 -30.07 -50.86
C GLY A 374 9.05 -30.49 -50.56
N GLU A 375 9.93 -29.50 -50.34
CA GLU A 375 11.36 -29.74 -50.05
C GLU A 375 11.66 -30.18 -48.63
N ILE A 376 10.79 -29.85 -47.69
CA ILE A 376 10.96 -30.21 -46.27
C ILE A 376 9.73 -30.92 -45.69
N THR A 377 9.94 -31.57 -44.54
CA THR A 377 8.89 -32.28 -43.86
C THR A 377 8.03 -31.34 -43.00
N GLY A 378 6.78 -31.69 -42.74
CA GLY A 378 5.90 -30.93 -41.86
C GLY A 378 6.46 -30.81 -40.42
N ILE A 379 7.36 -31.71 -39.99
CA ILE A 379 8.00 -31.65 -38.70
C ILE A 379 8.91 -30.45 -38.58
N GLU A 380 9.71 -30.21 -39.60
CA GLU A 380 10.63 -29.05 -39.64
C GLU A 380 9.89 -27.72 -39.60
N LEU A 381 8.77 -27.61 -40.31
CA LEU A 381 7.89 -26.43 -40.23
C LEU A 381 7.28 -26.24 -38.83
N ILE A 382 6.86 -27.32 -38.15
CA ILE A 382 6.34 -27.27 -36.77
C ILE A 382 7.42 -26.71 -35.85
N GLU A 383 8.67 -27.16 -35.94
CA GLU A 383 9.77 -26.72 -35.07
C GLU A 383 10.13 -25.24 -35.35
N ALA A 384 10.19 -24.80 -36.62
CA ALA A 384 10.42 -23.42 -37.00
C ALA A 384 9.32 -22.49 -36.44
N ARG A 385 8.05 -22.90 -36.54
CA ARG A 385 6.91 -22.18 -35.94
C ARG A 385 6.99 -22.11 -34.42
N ARG A 386 7.33 -23.22 -33.76
CA ARG A 386 7.49 -23.26 -32.30
C ARG A 386 8.56 -22.28 -31.86
N THR A 387 9.71 -22.24 -32.53
CA THR A 387 10.79 -21.28 -32.24
C THR A 387 10.33 -19.85 -32.37
N LEU A 388 9.52 -19.50 -33.38
CA LEU A 388 8.97 -18.16 -33.53
C LEU A 388 8.00 -17.79 -32.41
N ILE A 389 7.12 -18.72 -32.01
CA ILE A 389 6.16 -18.49 -30.92
C ILE A 389 6.89 -18.29 -29.59
N GLU A 390 7.85 -19.15 -29.27
CA GLU A 390 8.68 -19.05 -28.06
C GLU A 390 9.44 -17.71 -28.02
N ALA A 391 9.94 -17.23 -29.19
CA ALA A 391 10.59 -15.93 -29.28
C ALA A 391 9.61 -14.76 -29.04
N LEU A 392 8.37 -14.83 -29.56
CA LEU A 392 7.34 -13.83 -29.36
C LEU A 392 6.87 -13.78 -27.90
N GLU A 393 6.66 -14.93 -27.27
CA GLU A 393 6.29 -15.03 -25.85
C GLU A 393 7.40 -14.49 -24.95
N SER A 394 8.66 -14.86 -25.23
CA SER A 394 9.81 -14.38 -24.48
C SER A 394 10.01 -12.87 -24.61
N TYR A 395 9.72 -12.32 -25.81
CA TYR A 395 9.73 -10.87 -26.01
C TYR A 395 8.64 -10.16 -25.23
N ALA A 396 7.42 -10.70 -25.19
CA ALA A 396 6.33 -10.17 -24.37
C ALA A 396 6.65 -10.22 -22.87
N ASP A 397 7.29 -11.32 -22.41
CA ASP A 397 7.80 -11.44 -21.06
C ASP A 397 8.85 -10.37 -20.73
N ALA A 398 9.80 -10.13 -21.64
CA ALA A 398 10.82 -9.08 -21.47
C ALA A 398 10.19 -7.68 -21.38
N LEU A 399 9.15 -7.38 -22.18
CA LEU A 399 8.39 -6.14 -22.09
C LEU A 399 7.68 -6.01 -20.75
N PHE A 400 7.05 -7.07 -20.26
CA PHE A 400 6.40 -7.07 -18.96
C PHE A 400 7.42 -6.83 -17.84
N VAL A 401 8.55 -7.52 -17.83
CA VAL A 401 9.62 -7.35 -16.83
C VAL A 401 10.13 -5.90 -16.86
N TYR A 402 10.31 -5.31 -18.02
CA TYR A 402 10.75 -3.92 -18.15
C TYR A 402 9.73 -2.94 -17.55
N ASN A 403 8.45 -3.06 -17.90
CA ASN A 403 7.40 -2.18 -17.41
C ASN A 403 7.22 -2.33 -15.87
N THR A 404 7.31 -3.55 -15.36
CA THR A 404 7.24 -3.82 -13.93
C THR A 404 8.47 -3.28 -13.20
N ALA A 405 9.67 -3.39 -13.80
CA ALA A 405 10.88 -2.82 -13.24
C ALA A 405 10.84 -1.29 -13.19
N LEU A 406 10.29 -0.62 -14.21
CA LEU A 406 10.05 0.83 -14.19
C LEU A 406 9.06 1.22 -13.07
N ALA A 407 7.95 0.50 -12.94
CA ALA A 407 6.98 0.73 -11.87
C ALA A 407 7.60 0.49 -10.48
N SER A 408 8.45 -0.52 -10.33
CA SER A 408 9.21 -0.78 -9.11
C SER A 408 10.21 0.34 -8.81
N LEU A 409 10.87 0.86 -9.85
CA LEU A 409 11.80 1.98 -9.72
C LEU A 409 11.08 3.26 -9.26
N GLU A 410 9.91 3.57 -9.82
CA GLU A 410 9.07 4.70 -9.35
C GLU A 410 8.67 4.55 -7.88
N LYS A 411 8.24 3.35 -7.48
CA LYS A 411 7.94 3.05 -6.07
C LYS A 411 9.17 3.23 -5.19
N SER A 412 10.32 2.68 -5.60
CA SER A 412 11.57 2.74 -4.81
C SER A 412 12.15 4.15 -4.72
N VAL A 413 11.87 5.02 -5.69
CA VAL A 413 12.23 6.46 -5.65
C VAL A 413 11.19 7.28 -4.87
N GLY A 414 9.95 6.82 -4.80
CA GLY A 414 8.83 7.56 -4.18
C GLY A 414 8.28 8.70 -5.05
N ALA A 415 8.64 8.73 -6.34
CA ALA A 415 8.19 9.75 -7.29
C ALA A 415 8.14 9.20 -8.71
N PRO A 416 7.28 9.76 -9.59
CA PRO A 416 7.27 9.40 -11.00
C PRO A 416 8.63 9.64 -11.66
N ILE A 417 8.96 8.78 -12.65
CA ILE A 417 10.15 8.92 -13.47
C ILE A 417 9.76 9.62 -14.76
N GLU A 418 10.52 10.65 -15.16
CA GLU A 418 10.29 11.38 -16.39
C GLU A 418 10.40 10.44 -17.61
N GLY A 419 9.41 10.50 -18.52
CA GLY A 419 9.35 9.64 -19.70
C GLY A 419 8.57 8.34 -19.53
N VAL A 420 8.08 8.03 -18.34
CA VAL A 420 7.08 6.96 -18.12
C VAL A 420 5.70 7.61 -18.19
N GLU A 421 5.09 7.64 -19.38
CA GLU A 421 3.69 8.07 -19.53
C GLU A 421 2.75 7.02 -18.91
N ASN A 422 1.91 7.48 -18.00
CA ASN A 422 0.90 6.67 -17.29
C ASN A 422 -0.42 6.60 -18.06
#